data_85485986cd197abe366bbe8b2a3dff49
#
_entry.id   85485986cd197abe366bbe8b2a3dff49
#
_cell.length_a   1.000
_cell.length_b   1.000
_cell.length_c   1.000
_cell.angle_alpha   90.00
_cell.angle_beta   90.00
_cell.angle_gamma   90.00
#
_symmetry.space_group_name_H-M   'P 1'
#
loop_
_entity.id
_entity.type
_entity.pdbx_description
1 polymer ?
#
loop_
_entity_poly.entity_id
_entity_poly.type
_entity_poly.pdbx_seq_one_letter_code
_entity_poly.pdbx_strand_id
1 'polypeptide(L)'
;MFRLANDKRLTVENLGGFIDKHREIVQNRYKPLMDAYRTKYPIFFQKSKPNWKPDKRIAVNFAKYITDTMNGFFIGIPIKVLCDEDKRVAEYVEFLDSYNDQDDNNAELSKLCDIYGKGYELYYVDEQANIGITYVSPMEAFFIYDDSVLERPRCFVRLYKDSDEIISGSVSDEQTVRYFTMEGGLHFLPEYEKVHGFEGVPASEYRENEEEIGIFEPVMTMINEYNEAISEKANDVAYFADAYLKILGAKLTKEELASLRDNRIINFDGSDSSSLIVEFLQKPNGDTTQELSLIHI
;
A
#
# COMPACT_ATOMS: atom_id res chain seq x y z
N MET A 1 -9.64 16.85 -3.60
CA MET A 1 -9.25 18.11 -2.90
C MET A 1 -10.41 18.62 -2.07
N PHE A 2 -10.18 19.01 -0.81
CA PHE A 2 -11.19 19.57 0.09
C PHE A 2 -11.12 21.09 0.03
N ARG A 3 -12.27 21.75 -0.16
CA ARG A 3 -12.34 23.21 -0.29
C ARG A 3 -13.35 23.80 0.69
N LEU A 4 -12.99 24.91 1.30
CA LEU A 4 -13.83 25.70 2.18
C LEU A 4 -13.82 27.16 1.69
N ALA A 5 -15.00 27.69 1.37
CA ALA A 5 -15.13 29.06 0.89
C ALA A 5 -14.54 30.09 1.87
N ASN A 6 -13.93 31.16 1.34
CA ASN A 6 -13.20 32.15 2.13
C ASN A 6 -14.06 32.88 3.16
N ASP A 7 -15.34 33.03 2.89
CA ASP A 7 -16.34 33.64 3.78
C ASP A 7 -16.82 32.71 4.89
N LYS A 8 -16.51 31.40 4.81
CA LYS A 8 -16.94 30.39 5.79
C LYS A 8 -15.85 30.09 6.81
N ARG A 9 -16.27 29.91 8.06
CA ARG A 9 -15.39 29.39 9.13
C ARG A 9 -15.46 27.86 9.18
N LEU A 10 -14.39 27.26 9.63
CA LEU A 10 -14.37 25.83 9.91
C LEU A 10 -15.19 25.55 11.18
N THR A 11 -16.32 24.86 11.02
CA THR A 11 -17.23 24.43 12.07
C THR A 11 -17.14 22.93 12.29
N VAL A 12 -17.68 22.43 13.41
CA VAL A 12 -17.78 20.98 13.69
C VAL A 12 -18.50 20.25 12.55
N GLU A 13 -19.58 20.82 12.02
CA GLU A 13 -20.39 20.18 10.97
C GLU A 13 -19.61 20.01 9.65
N ASN A 14 -18.98 21.09 9.17
CA ASN A 14 -18.24 21.00 7.91
C ASN A 14 -16.93 20.19 8.05
N LEU A 15 -16.27 20.23 9.22
CA LEU A 15 -15.13 19.38 9.52
C LEU A 15 -15.53 17.89 9.50
N GLY A 16 -16.66 17.54 10.11
CA GLY A 16 -17.21 16.19 10.08
C GLY A 16 -17.40 15.68 8.65
N GLY A 17 -18.00 16.52 7.79
CA GLY A 17 -18.18 16.20 6.38
C GLY A 17 -16.86 16.00 5.59
N PHE A 18 -15.80 16.74 5.93
CA PHE A 18 -14.47 16.53 5.34
C PHE A 18 -13.82 15.24 5.83
N ILE A 19 -13.93 14.95 7.13
CA ILE A 19 -13.41 13.70 7.71
C ILE A 19 -14.08 12.48 7.08
N ASP A 20 -15.40 12.50 6.89
CA ASP A 20 -16.13 11.37 6.28
C ASP A 20 -15.70 11.14 4.82
N LYS A 21 -15.57 12.21 4.04
CA LYS A 21 -15.02 12.12 2.67
C LYS A 21 -13.57 11.61 2.65
N HIS A 22 -12.75 12.08 3.58
CA HIS A 22 -11.38 11.59 3.70
C HIS A 22 -11.34 10.09 4.01
N ARG A 23 -12.18 9.62 4.95
CA ARG A 23 -12.30 8.19 5.27
C ARG A 23 -12.72 7.35 4.06
N GLU A 24 -13.61 7.86 3.24
CA GLU A 24 -14.00 7.20 1.98
C GLU A 24 -12.80 7.06 1.04
N ILE A 25 -12.00 8.12 0.85
CA ILE A 25 -10.77 8.07 0.05
C ILE A 25 -9.76 7.06 0.64
N VAL A 26 -9.57 7.09 1.96
CA VAL A 26 -8.68 6.16 2.65
C VAL A 26 -9.10 4.71 2.40
N GLN A 27 -10.38 4.38 2.53
CA GLN A 27 -10.86 3.01 2.35
C GLN A 27 -10.79 2.55 0.89
N ASN A 28 -11.15 3.43 -0.06
CA ASN A 28 -11.31 3.04 -1.45
C ASN A 28 -10.02 3.15 -2.25
N ARG A 29 -9.04 3.96 -1.82
CA ARG A 29 -7.79 4.19 -2.56
C ARG A 29 -6.54 3.95 -1.72
N TYR A 30 -6.33 4.66 -0.61
CA TYR A 30 -5.06 4.61 0.11
C TYR A 30 -4.82 3.26 0.78
N LYS A 31 -5.82 2.68 1.40
CA LYS A 31 -5.69 1.37 2.03
C LYS A 31 -5.36 0.25 1.05
N PRO A 32 -6.02 0.10 -0.12
CA PRO A 32 -5.60 -0.84 -1.16
C PRO A 32 -4.15 -0.67 -1.62
N LEU A 33 -3.67 0.57 -1.77
CA LEU A 33 -2.29 0.84 -2.17
C LEU A 33 -1.30 0.37 -1.09
N MET A 34 -1.55 0.72 0.17
CA MET A 34 -0.72 0.26 1.28
C MET A 34 -0.80 -1.25 1.48
N ASP A 35 -1.96 -1.86 1.32
CA ASP A 35 -2.12 -3.32 1.41
C ASP A 35 -1.31 -4.02 0.31
N ALA A 36 -1.26 -3.49 -0.92
CA ALA A 36 -0.40 -3.99 -1.97
C ALA A 36 1.09 -3.85 -1.63
N TYR A 37 1.52 -2.67 -1.16
CA TYR A 37 2.90 -2.46 -0.70
C TYR A 37 3.29 -3.45 0.41
N ARG A 38 2.36 -3.80 1.31
CA ARG A 38 2.54 -4.77 2.41
C ARG A 38 2.27 -6.23 2.03
N THR A 39 2.18 -6.56 0.75
CA THR A 39 1.93 -7.93 0.24
C THR A 39 0.55 -8.49 0.64
N LYS A 40 -0.43 -7.65 0.91
CA LYS A 40 -1.81 -8.07 1.22
C LYS A 40 -2.68 -8.01 -0.04
N TYR A 41 -2.33 -8.84 -1.01
CA TYR A 41 -3.04 -8.89 -2.30
C TYR A 41 -4.40 -9.59 -2.19
N PRO A 42 -5.38 -9.22 -3.05
CA PRO A 42 -6.74 -9.80 -3.05
C PRO A 42 -6.77 -11.32 -3.11
N ILE A 43 -5.81 -11.96 -3.78
CA ILE A 43 -5.71 -13.40 -3.92
C ILE A 43 -5.66 -14.14 -2.57
N PHE A 44 -5.08 -13.53 -1.52
CA PHE A 44 -5.01 -14.13 -0.19
C PHE A 44 -6.35 -14.14 0.54
N PHE A 45 -7.29 -13.29 0.12
CA PHE A 45 -8.60 -13.11 0.75
C PHE A 45 -9.75 -13.74 -0.04
N GLN A 46 -9.45 -14.40 -1.18
CA GLN A 46 -10.43 -15.15 -1.95
C GLN A 46 -10.96 -16.34 -1.14
N LYS A 47 -12.17 -16.83 -1.48
CA LYS A 47 -12.72 -18.05 -0.88
C LYS A 47 -11.82 -19.24 -1.20
N SER A 48 -11.60 -20.11 -0.20
CA SER A 48 -10.82 -21.33 -0.39
C SER A 48 -11.45 -22.23 -1.44
N LYS A 49 -10.60 -22.85 -2.26
CA LYS A 49 -11.03 -23.89 -3.23
C LYS A 49 -11.54 -25.13 -2.49
N PRO A 50 -12.36 -25.98 -3.12
CA PRO A 50 -12.75 -27.27 -2.55
C PRO A 50 -11.53 -28.11 -2.19
N ASN A 51 -11.61 -28.90 -1.12
CA ASN A 51 -10.49 -29.69 -0.56
C ASN A 51 -9.78 -30.65 -1.53
N TRP A 52 -10.43 -30.98 -2.65
CA TRP A 52 -9.88 -31.85 -3.68
C TRP A 52 -9.09 -31.08 -4.77
N LYS A 53 -9.08 -29.74 -4.71
CA LYS A 53 -8.30 -28.88 -5.62
C LYS A 53 -7.13 -28.25 -4.86
N PRO A 54 -5.93 -28.19 -5.47
CA PRO A 54 -4.86 -27.38 -4.93
C PRO A 54 -5.29 -25.92 -4.76
N ASP A 55 -4.91 -25.28 -3.66
CA ASP A 55 -5.20 -23.87 -3.37
C ASP A 55 -3.90 -23.16 -2.93
N LYS A 56 -2.90 -23.19 -3.81
CA LYS A 56 -1.66 -22.44 -3.62
C LYS A 56 -1.90 -21.00 -4.03
N ARG A 57 -1.53 -20.08 -3.15
CA ARG A 57 -1.64 -18.64 -3.35
C ARG A 57 -0.27 -18.04 -3.27
N ILE A 58 0.22 -17.53 -4.37
CA ILE A 58 1.56 -16.98 -4.53
C ILE A 58 1.40 -15.54 -4.99
N ALA A 59 2.14 -14.64 -4.37
CA ALA A 59 2.21 -13.26 -4.82
C ALA A 59 3.66 -12.80 -4.90
N VAL A 60 3.97 -12.06 -5.95
CA VAL A 60 5.19 -11.27 -6.10
C VAL A 60 4.86 -9.84 -5.76
N ASN A 61 5.59 -9.24 -4.83
CA ASN A 61 5.32 -7.87 -4.40
C ASN A 61 6.00 -6.85 -5.32
N PHE A 62 5.45 -6.67 -6.51
CA PHE A 62 5.95 -5.65 -7.43
C PHE A 62 5.67 -4.23 -6.92
N ALA A 63 4.57 -4.00 -6.18
CA ALA A 63 4.29 -2.69 -5.60
C ALA A 63 5.45 -2.23 -4.71
N LYS A 64 5.89 -3.10 -3.78
CA LYS A 64 7.04 -2.81 -2.93
C LYS A 64 8.35 -2.69 -3.73
N TYR A 65 8.57 -3.58 -4.68
CA TYR A 65 9.79 -3.56 -5.50
C TYR A 65 9.93 -2.25 -6.28
N ILE A 66 8.87 -1.78 -6.92
CA ILE A 66 8.85 -0.50 -7.68
C ILE A 66 9.11 0.67 -6.73
N THR A 67 8.37 0.76 -5.62
CA THR A 67 8.52 1.82 -4.63
C THR A 67 9.93 1.86 -4.04
N ASP A 68 10.43 0.74 -3.51
CA ASP A 68 11.74 0.72 -2.85
C ASP A 68 12.88 1.02 -3.83
N THR A 69 12.74 0.59 -5.10
CA THR A 69 13.72 0.87 -6.15
C THR A 69 13.72 2.36 -6.50
N MET A 70 12.55 2.97 -6.67
CA MET A 70 12.43 4.38 -7.01
C MET A 70 12.90 5.27 -5.86
N ASN A 71 12.44 4.98 -4.64
CA ASN A 71 12.87 5.69 -3.44
C ASN A 71 14.40 5.60 -3.23
N GLY A 72 14.99 4.40 -3.39
CA GLY A 72 16.45 4.21 -3.31
C GLY A 72 17.22 4.95 -4.41
N PHE A 73 16.63 5.12 -5.61
CA PHE A 73 17.23 5.90 -6.68
C PHE A 73 17.13 7.42 -6.40
N PHE A 74 15.99 7.90 -5.91
CA PHE A 74 15.72 9.33 -5.71
C PHE A 74 16.41 9.88 -4.47
N ILE A 75 16.29 9.20 -3.31
CA ILE A 75 16.76 9.70 -2.01
C ILE A 75 17.87 8.82 -1.39
N GLY A 76 18.41 7.86 -2.14
CA GLY A 76 19.48 6.97 -1.66
C GLY A 76 20.78 7.69 -1.28
N ILE A 77 20.96 8.93 -1.75
CA ILE A 77 21.96 9.88 -1.25
C ILE A 77 21.19 11.01 -0.57
N PRO A 78 21.41 11.22 0.75
CA PRO A 78 20.71 12.25 1.50
C PRO A 78 20.86 13.64 0.90
N ILE A 79 19.80 14.43 0.96
CA ILE A 79 19.78 15.83 0.51
C ILE A 79 20.62 16.64 1.51
N LYS A 80 21.53 17.48 0.98
CA LYS A 80 22.31 18.40 1.80
C LYS A 80 21.90 19.83 1.52
N VAL A 81 21.50 20.54 2.56
CA VAL A 81 21.24 21.97 2.51
C VAL A 81 22.50 22.71 2.93
N LEU A 82 23.05 23.53 2.04
CA LEU A 82 24.26 24.28 2.31
C LEU A 82 23.93 25.78 2.37
N CYS A 83 24.56 26.48 3.31
CA CYS A 83 24.50 27.91 3.42
C CYS A 83 25.94 28.46 3.53
N ASP A 84 26.45 29.04 2.46
CA ASP A 84 27.83 29.54 2.38
C ASP A 84 27.98 30.97 2.90
N GLU A 85 26.88 31.73 3.02
CA GLU A 85 26.90 33.15 3.33
C GLU A 85 26.87 33.47 4.84
N ASP A 86 26.20 32.66 5.66
CA ASP A 86 26.11 32.86 7.11
C ASP A 86 26.35 31.55 7.87
N LYS A 87 27.46 31.50 8.58
CA LYS A 87 27.86 30.34 9.37
C LYS A 87 26.84 29.95 10.44
N ARG A 88 26.12 30.90 11.02
CA ARG A 88 25.12 30.63 12.08
C ARG A 88 23.88 29.97 11.47
N VAL A 89 23.51 30.36 10.24
CA VAL A 89 22.42 29.71 9.49
C VAL A 89 22.83 28.30 9.14
N ALA A 90 24.06 28.08 8.66
CA ALA A 90 24.57 26.75 8.35
C ALA A 90 24.54 25.81 9.59
N GLU A 91 25.04 26.30 10.72
CA GLU A 91 25.02 25.55 11.99
C GLU A 91 23.61 25.25 12.49
N TYR A 92 22.65 26.16 12.25
CA TYR A 92 21.25 25.93 12.61
C TYR A 92 20.56 24.92 11.70
N VAL A 93 20.83 24.96 10.38
CA VAL A 93 20.33 23.95 9.44
C VAL A 93 20.86 22.56 9.81
N GLU A 94 22.17 22.43 10.08
CA GLU A 94 22.76 21.16 10.50
C GLU A 94 22.14 20.64 11.82
N PHE A 95 21.86 21.56 12.75
CA PHE A 95 21.13 21.22 13.98
C PHE A 95 19.72 20.71 13.69
N LEU A 96 18.95 21.38 12.82
CA LEU A 96 17.59 20.96 12.45
C LEU A 96 17.58 19.57 11.78
N ASP A 97 18.52 19.34 10.87
CA ASP A 97 18.66 18.05 10.16
C ASP A 97 18.94 16.91 11.15
N SER A 98 19.91 17.15 12.07
CA SER A 98 20.27 16.14 13.07
C SER A 98 19.20 15.96 14.14
N TYR A 99 18.54 17.04 14.58
CA TYR A 99 17.51 17.00 15.61
C TYR A 99 16.26 16.24 15.17
N ASN A 100 15.89 16.36 13.90
CA ASN A 100 14.68 15.76 13.33
C ASN A 100 14.95 14.46 12.60
N ASP A 101 16.21 13.97 12.53
CA ASP A 101 16.55 12.82 11.67
C ASP A 101 16.02 13.00 10.24
N GLN A 102 16.37 14.16 9.66
CA GLN A 102 15.74 14.64 8.41
C GLN A 102 16.01 13.72 7.22
N ASP A 103 17.13 13.00 7.23
CA ASP A 103 17.46 12.03 6.19
C ASP A 103 16.43 10.88 6.16
N ASP A 104 16.05 10.34 7.31
CA ASP A 104 15.02 9.31 7.42
C ASP A 104 13.64 9.87 7.12
N ASN A 105 13.30 11.04 7.67
CA ASN A 105 12.04 11.73 7.38
C ASN A 105 11.84 11.96 5.87
N ASN A 106 12.87 12.41 5.16
CA ASN A 106 12.83 12.64 3.72
C ASN A 106 12.62 11.32 2.95
N ALA A 107 13.30 10.24 3.37
CA ALA A 107 13.14 8.93 2.74
C ALA A 107 11.73 8.35 2.94
N GLU A 108 11.19 8.47 4.15
CA GLU A 108 9.81 8.04 4.44
C GLU A 108 8.77 8.91 3.73
N LEU A 109 8.97 10.23 3.67
CA LEU A 109 8.09 11.16 2.94
C LEU A 109 8.07 10.83 1.44
N SER A 110 9.24 10.63 0.81
CA SER A 110 9.37 10.21 -0.59
C SER A 110 8.62 8.88 -0.84
N LYS A 111 8.82 7.90 0.04
CA LYS A 111 8.10 6.61 -0.03
C LYS A 111 6.56 6.78 0.07
N LEU A 112 6.07 7.71 0.90
CA LEU A 112 4.64 8.01 0.96
C LEU A 112 4.14 8.62 -0.35
N CYS A 113 4.92 9.52 -0.97
CA CYS A 113 4.61 10.07 -2.29
C CYS A 113 4.55 8.97 -3.35
N ASP A 114 5.53 8.08 -3.39
CA ASP A 114 5.57 6.92 -4.28
C ASP A 114 4.32 6.02 -4.14
N ILE A 115 3.87 5.77 -2.91
CA ILE A 115 2.73 4.88 -2.66
C ILE A 115 1.39 5.55 -2.95
N TYR A 116 1.19 6.77 -2.46
CA TYR A 116 -0.13 7.43 -2.44
C TYR A 116 -0.29 8.52 -3.49
N GLY A 117 0.80 8.90 -4.17
CA GLY A 117 0.87 10.05 -5.05
C GLY A 117 1.14 11.36 -4.33
N LYS A 118 1.13 11.35 -2.98
CA LYS A 118 1.48 12.50 -2.14
C LYS A 118 1.82 12.10 -0.71
N GLY A 119 2.50 13.01 0.00
CA GLY A 119 2.80 12.93 1.42
C GLY A 119 2.75 14.31 2.05
N TYR A 120 2.78 14.35 3.37
CA TYR A 120 2.75 15.60 4.11
C TYR A 120 3.95 15.69 5.06
N GLU A 121 4.42 16.90 5.26
CA GLU A 121 5.38 17.24 6.30
C GLU A 121 4.70 18.21 7.27
N LEU A 122 4.81 17.94 8.56
CA LEU A 122 4.22 18.72 9.64
C LEU A 122 5.31 19.38 10.46
N TYR A 123 5.14 20.66 10.77
CA TYR A 123 6.00 21.44 11.62
C TYR A 123 5.33 21.70 12.96
N TYR A 124 6.08 21.57 14.05
CA TYR A 124 5.59 21.84 15.39
C TYR A 124 6.72 22.40 16.27
N VAL A 125 6.34 23.00 17.36
CA VAL A 125 7.29 23.45 18.39
C VAL A 125 7.17 22.53 19.59
N ASP A 126 8.28 21.95 20.00
CA ASP A 126 8.32 21.04 21.15
C ASP A 126 8.35 21.78 22.50
N GLU A 127 8.43 21.04 23.61
CA GLU A 127 8.45 21.58 24.96
C GLU A 127 9.74 22.36 25.27
N GLN A 128 10.82 22.14 24.51
CA GLN A 128 12.09 22.81 24.59
C GLN A 128 12.21 24.04 23.69
N ALA A 129 11.11 24.37 22.98
CA ALA A 129 11.03 25.42 21.97
C ALA A 129 11.91 25.16 20.72
N ASN A 130 12.23 23.89 20.41
CA ASN A 130 12.83 23.52 19.15
C ASN A 130 11.77 23.26 18.09
N ILE A 131 12.15 23.45 16.83
CA ILE A 131 11.31 23.13 15.69
C ILE A 131 11.39 21.63 15.40
N GLY A 132 10.27 20.94 15.57
CA GLY A 132 10.08 19.56 15.14
C GLY A 132 9.55 19.50 13.71
N ILE A 133 10.10 18.59 12.92
CA ILE A 133 9.71 18.30 11.54
C ILE A 133 9.41 16.80 11.46
N THR A 134 8.26 16.42 10.92
CA THR A 134 7.91 15.00 10.76
C THR A 134 7.03 14.78 9.55
N TYR A 135 7.18 13.61 8.91
CA TYR A 135 6.29 13.20 7.84
C TYR A 135 4.94 12.71 8.38
N VAL A 136 3.89 12.89 7.61
CA VAL A 136 2.52 12.43 7.94
C VAL A 136 1.89 11.77 6.71
N SER A 137 1.31 10.60 6.94
CA SER A 137 0.65 9.83 5.88
C SER A 137 -0.66 10.48 5.41
N PRO A 138 -0.97 10.45 4.10
CA PRO A 138 -2.28 10.83 3.58
C PRO A 138 -3.44 9.96 4.12
N MET A 139 -3.14 8.83 4.74
CA MET A 139 -4.15 8.04 5.45
C MET A 139 -4.63 8.71 6.74
N GLU A 140 -3.79 9.57 7.33
CA GLU A 140 -4.01 10.16 8.65
C GLU A 140 -4.21 11.68 8.58
N ALA A 141 -3.98 12.30 7.42
CA ALA A 141 -4.06 13.75 7.30
C ALA A 141 -4.53 14.21 5.93
N PHE A 142 -5.01 15.45 5.89
CA PHE A 142 -5.39 16.12 4.65
C PHE A 142 -5.41 17.64 4.82
N PHE A 143 -5.22 18.35 3.71
CA PHE A 143 -5.42 19.79 3.64
C PHE A 143 -6.86 20.17 3.29
N ILE A 144 -7.30 21.30 3.83
CA ILE A 144 -8.47 22.04 3.38
C ILE A 144 -7.95 23.33 2.75
N TYR A 145 -8.31 23.56 1.49
CA TYR A 145 -7.90 24.72 0.70
C TYR A 145 -9.01 25.76 0.65
N ASP A 146 -8.66 26.98 0.28
CA ASP A 146 -9.63 28.02 -0.06
C ASP A 146 -10.29 27.74 -1.44
N ASP A 147 -11.26 28.54 -1.81
CA ASP A 147 -11.94 28.50 -3.11
C ASP A 147 -11.39 29.52 -4.11
N SER A 148 -10.21 30.11 -3.82
CA SER A 148 -9.52 31.02 -4.74
C SER A 148 -8.86 30.27 -5.89
N VAL A 149 -8.49 30.99 -6.94
CA VAL A 149 -7.75 30.44 -8.10
C VAL A 149 -6.38 29.87 -7.68
N LEU A 150 -5.78 30.39 -6.62
CA LEU A 150 -4.47 29.96 -6.12
C LEU A 150 -4.56 28.75 -5.19
N GLU A 151 -5.77 28.36 -4.75
CA GLU A 151 -5.99 27.19 -3.90
C GLU A 151 -5.04 27.16 -2.69
N ARG A 152 -5.07 28.24 -1.89
CA ARG A 152 -4.16 28.35 -0.74
C ARG A 152 -4.58 27.43 0.40
N PRO A 153 -3.64 26.76 1.08
CA PRO A 153 -3.94 25.97 2.27
C PRO A 153 -4.57 26.86 3.36
N ARG A 154 -5.73 26.47 3.86
CA ARG A 154 -6.39 27.14 4.98
C ARG A 154 -6.23 26.41 6.30
N CYS A 155 -6.31 25.08 6.24
CA CYS A 155 -6.16 24.24 7.42
C CYS A 155 -5.48 22.93 7.03
N PHE A 156 -4.67 22.40 7.94
CA PHE A 156 -4.17 21.04 7.92
C PHE A 156 -4.88 20.24 9.01
N VAL A 157 -5.51 19.13 8.64
CA VAL A 157 -6.24 18.26 9.55
C VAL A 157 -5.45 16.96 9.72
N ARG A 158 -5.16 16.58 10.96
CA ARG A 158 -4.54 15.31 11.30
C ARG A 158 -5.47 14.49 12.17
N LEU A 159 -5.57 13.20 11.88
CA LEU A 159 -6.39 12.22 12.61
C LEU A 159 -5.45 11.19 13.24
N TYR A 160 -5.71 10.80 14.46
CA TYR A 160 -4.98 9.73 15.16
C TYR A 160 -5.92 9.00 16.11
N LYS A 161 -5.52 7.82 16.55
CA LYS A 161 -6.20 7.11 17.62
C LYS A 161 -5.45 7.33 18.91
N ASP A 162 -6.18 7.60 19.97
CA ASP A 162 -5.63 7.66 21.31
C ASP A 162 -5.46 6.24 21.92
N SER A 163 -5.06 6.19 23.20
CA SER A 163 -4.86 4.93 23.93
C SER A 163 -6.13 4.09 24.07
N ASP A 164 -7.29 4.70 23.98
CA ASP A 164 -8.60 4.06 24.11
C ASP A 164 -9.25 3.73 22.74
N GLU A 165 -8.43 3.78 21.64
CA GLU A 165 -8.88 3.57 20.26
C GLU A 165 -9.90 4.63 19.76
N ILE A 166 -10.09 5.72 20.51
CA ILE A 166 -10.96 6.82 20.12
C ILE A 166 -10.24 7.66 19.09
N ILE A 167 -10.94 8.00 18.02
CA ILE A 167 -10.39 8.88 16.99
C ILE A 167 -10.40 10.30 17.50
N SER A 168 -9.22 10.86 17.61
CA SER A 168 -8.95 12.24 17.95
C SER A 168 -8.17 12.91 16.82
N GLY A 169 -8.01 14.20 16.85
CA GLY A 169 -7.26 14.90 15.82
C GLY A 169 -6.93 16.34 16.17
N SER A 170 -6.22 16.96 15.26
CA SER A 170 -5.89 18.39 15.32
C SER A 170 -6.21 19.08 14.00
N VAL A 171 -6.55 20.34 14.10
CA VAL A 171 -6.70 21.25 12.96
C VAL A 171 -5.76 22.41 13.17
N SER A 172 -4.77 22.54 12.31
CA SER A 172 -3.86 23.68 12.29
C SER A 172 -4.30 24.66 11.21
N ASP A 173 -4.55 25.89 11.57
CA ASP A 173 -4.79 27.00 10.63
C ASP A 173 -3.55 27.92 10.55
N GLU A 174 -3.70 29.15 10.09
CA GLU A 174 -2.57 30.10 9.96
C GLU A 174 -1.95 30.54 11.29
N GLN A 175 -2.62 30.36 12.43
CA GLN A 175 -2.21 30.91 13.72
C GLN A 175 -2.28 29.89 14.84
N THR A 176 -3.28 28.99 14.82
CA THR A 176 -3.60 28.13 15.95
C THR A 176 -3.69 26.67 15.58
N VAL A 177 -3.43 25.80 16.56
CA VAL A 177 -3.76 24.37 16.53
C VAL A 177 -4.92 24.13 17.48
N ARG A 178 -6.03 23.62 16.96
CA ARG A 178 -7.20 23.22 17.72
C ARG A 178 -7.32 21.71 17.72
N TYR A 179 -7.54 21.15 18.89
CA TYR A 179 -7.72 19.72 19.04
C TYR A 179 -9.20 19.36 19.08
N PHE A 180 -9.53 18.16 18.62
CA PHE A 180 -10.89 17.63 18.66
C PHE A 180 -10.87 16.13 18.96
N THR A 181 -12.00 15.63 19.45
CA THR A 181 -12.24 14.20 19.62
C THR A 181 -13.55 13.80 18.96
N MET A 182 -13.68 12.49 18.65
CA MET A 182 -14.91 11.90 18.13
C MET A 182 -15.64 11.03 19.17
N GLU A 183 -15.24 11.11 20.43
CA GLU A 183 -15.96 10.45 21.53
C GLU A 183 -17.34 11.07 21.72
N GLY A 184 -18.40 10.28 21.55
CA GLY A 184 -19.77 10.77 21.63
C GLY A 184 -20.20 11.74 20.51
N GLY A 185 -19.38 11.90 19.48
CA GLY A 185 -19.55 12.81 18.35
C GLY A 185 -18.36 13.76 18.21
N LEU A 186 -18.25 14.41 17.04
CA LEU A 186 -17.17 15.36 16.79
C LEU A 186 -17.35 16.63 17.62
N HIS A 187 -16.37 16.99 18.45
CA HIS A 187 -16.34 18.25 19.17
C HIS A 187 -14.91 18.74 19.40
N PHE A 188 -14.69 20.05 19.36
CA PHE A 188 -13.41 20.67 19.68
C PHE A 188 -13.16 20.65 21.19
N LEU A 189 -11.89 20.67 21.56
CA LEU A 189 -11.37 20.72 22.93
C LEU A 189 -10.72 22.10 23.16
N PRO A 190 -11.48 23.14 23.53
CA PRO A 190 -10.96 24.52 23.59
C PRO A 190 -9.81 24.69 24.61
N GLU A 191 -9.77 23.87 25.65
CA GLU A 191 -8.73 23.89 26.68
C GLU A 191 -7.33 23.51 26.14
N TYR A 192 -7.25 22.88 24.97
CA TYR A 192 -6.00 22.48 24.33
C TYR A 192 -5.65 23.35 23.11
N GLU A 193 -6.42 24.41 22.82
CA GLU A 193 -6.08 25.33 21.73
C GLU A 193 -4.76 26.07 22.02
N LYS A 194 -3.85 26.09 21.02
CA LYS A 194 -2.52 26.70 21.15
C LYS A 194 -2.17 27.51 19.92
N VAL A 195 -1.44 28.60 20.11
CA VAL A 195 -0.78 29.34 19.02
C VAL A 195 0.51 28.60 18.69
N HIS A 196 0.75 28.30 17.39
CA HIS A 196 1.91 27.53 16.96
C HIS A 196 3.14 28.37 16.60
N GLY A 197 2.99 29.67 16.33
CA GLY A 197 4.09 30.62 16.10
C GLY A 197 4.70 30.58 14.69
N PHE A 198 4.20 29.76 13.78
CA PHE A 198 4.62 29.76 12.37
C PHE A 198 3.81 30.80 11.55
N GLU A 199 4.41 31.28 10.45
CA GLU A 199 3.69 32.08 9.44
C GLU A 199 2.97 31.14 8.47
N GLY A 200 1.63 31.08 8.56
CA GLY A 200 0.79 30.21 7.76
C GLY A 200 0.54 28.83 8.36
N VAL A 201 -0.09 27.96 7.60
CA VAL A 201 -0.40 26.59 8.05
C VAL A 201 0.88 25.79 8.24
N PRO A 202 1.13 25.22 9.42
CA PRO A 202 2.42 24.57 9.74
C PRO A 202 2.53 23.15 9.13
N ALA A 203 2.29 23.04 7.86
CA ALA A 203 2.46 21.79 7.10
C ALA A 203 2.73 22.08 5.63
N SER A 204 3.38 21.16 4.95
CA SER A 204 3.62 21.17 3.51
C SER A 204 3.09 19.90 2.85
N GLU A 205 2.55 20.04 1.64
CA GLU A 205 2.17 18.93 0.79
C GLU A 205 3.24 18.68 -0.28
N TYR A 206 3.70 17.44 -0.38
CA TYR A 206 4.60 16.96 -1.40
C TYR A 206 3.82 16.03 -2.33
N ARG A 207 3.99 16.17 -3.64
CA ARG A 207 3.28 15.41 -4.66
C ARG A 207 4.25 14.66 -5.54
N GLU A 208 3.93 13.43 -5.86
CA GLU A 208 4.67 12.63 -6.84
C GLU A 208 4.50 13.19 -8.25
N ASN A 209 3.30 13.63 -8.57
CA ASN A 209 2.90 14.23 -9.82
C ASN A 209 1.68 15.13 -9.61
N GLU A 210 1.28 15.90 -10.64
CA GLU A 210 0.12 16.78 -10.58
C GLU A 210 -1.20 16.03 -10.39
N GLU A 211 -1.28 14.80 -10.89
CA GLU A 211 -2.46 13.94 -10.78
C GLU A 211 -2.58 13.26 -9.41
N GLU A 212 -1.58 13.40 -8.55
CA GLU A 212 -1.50 12.75 -7.23
C GLU A 212 -1.61 11.22 -7.31
N ILE A 213 -1.04 10.60 -8.35
CA ILE A 213 -1.09 9.15 -8.60
C ILE A 213 0.21 8.50 -8.10
N GLY A 214 0.10 7.43 -7.31
CA GLY A 214 1.24 6.64 -6.85
C GLY A 214 1.93 5.90 -8.01
N ILE A 215 3.25 5.65 -7.89
CA ILE A 215 4.07 5.16 -9.00
C ILE A 215 3.67 3.77 -9.51
N PHE A 216 3.12 2.90 -8.67
CA PHE A 216 2.63 1.57 -9.07
C PHE A 216 1.10 1.50 -9.22
N GLU A 217 0.37 2.56 -8.83
CA GLU A 217 -1.10 2.61 -8.89
C GLU A 217 -1.65 2.30 -10.30
N PRO A 218 -1.08 2.85 -11.40
CA PRO A 218 -1.55 2.57 -12.75
C PRO A 218 -1.42 1.09 -13.18
N VAL A 219 -0.51 0.34 -12.55
CA VAL A 219 -0.25 -1.07 -12.90
C VAL A 219 -0.81 -2.07 -11.88
N MET A 220 -1.59 -1.59 -10.90
CA MET A 220 -2.17 -2.43 -9.84
C MET A 220 -2.98 -3.62 -10.35
N THR A 221 -3.79 -3.40 -11.38
CA THR A 221 -4.58 -4.48 -11.99
C THR A 221 -3.69 -5.54 -12.61
N MET A 222 -2.62 -5.13 -13.30
CA MET A 222 -1.65 -6.05 -13.89
C MET A 222 -0.91 -6.85 -12.81
N ILE A 223 -0.53 -6.23 -11.69
CA ILE A 223 0.10 -6.92 -10.56
C ILE A 223 -0.83 -7.99 -10.00
N ASN A 224 -2.12 -7.68 -9.82
CA ASN A 224 -3.10 -8.63 -9.31
C ASN A 224 -3.31 -9.81 -10.27
N GLU A 225 -3.50 -9.56 -11.56
CA GLU A 225 -3.65 -10.59 -12.59
C GLU A 225 -2.39 -11.48 -12.70
N TYR A 226 -1.20 -10.88 -12.61
CA TYR A 226 0.04 -11.63 -12.58
C TYR A 226 0.08 -12.59 -11.40
N ASN A 227 -0.24 -12.13 -10.19
CA ASN A 227 -0.27 -12.95 -8.98
C ASN A 227 -1.30 -14.08 -9.08
N GLU A 228 -2.45 -13.83 -9.71
CA GLU A 228 -3.45 -14.87 -9.99
C GLU A 228 -2.92 -15.91 -10.99
N ALA A 229 -2.31 -15.47 -12.10
CA ALA A 229 -1.77 -16.35 -13.12
C ALA A 229 -0.67 -17.27 -12.59
N ILE A 230 0.30 -16.77 -11.80
CA ILE A 230 1.35 -17.62 -11.21
C ILE A 230 0.78 -18.59 -10.17
N SER A 231 -0.24 -18.19 -9.42
CA SER A 231 -0.93 -19.05 -8.46
C SER A 231 -1.68 -20.19 -9.15
N GLU A 232 -2.41 -19.89 -10.23
CA GLU A 232 -3.10 -20.92 -11.02
C GLU A 232 -2.10 -21.86 -11.68
N LYS A 233 -0.98 -21.35 -12.22
CA LYS A 233 0.09 -22.20 -12.74
C LYS A 233 0.65 -23.13 -11.68
N ALA A 234 0.90 -22.65 -10.47
CA ALA A 234 1.36 -23.47 -9.35
C ALA A 234 0.32 -24.52 -8.93
N ASN A 235 -0.96 -24.18 -8.99
CA ASN A 235 -2.08 -25.08 -8.74
C ASN A 235 -2.19 -26.15 -9.82
N ASP A 236 -2.07 -25.78 -11.11
CA ASP A 236 -2.07 -26.71 -12.23
C ASP A 236 -0.91 -27.71 -12.10
N VAL A 237 0.31 -27.24 -11.81
CA VAL A 237 1.46 -28.14 -11.58
C VAL A 237 1.21 -29.10 -10.42
N ALA A 238 0.62 -28.62 -9.30
CA ALA A 238 0.29 -29.48 -8.17
C ALA A 238 -0.82 -30.49 -8.53
N TYR A 239 -1.83 -30.07 -9.27
CA TYR A 239 -2.92 -30.94 -9.73
C TYR A 239 -2.43 -32.04 -10.68
N PHE A 240 -1.53 -31.71 -11.58
CA PHE A 240 -0.97 -32.69 -12.53
C PHE A 240 0.14 -33.56 -11.93
N ALA A 241 0.79 -33.14 -10.85
CA ALA A 241 1.69 -34.01 -10.11
C ALA A 241 0.95 -35.23 -9.53
N ASP A 242 -0.36 -35.07 -9.26
CA ASP A 242 -1.28 -36.12 -8.81
C ASP A 242 -2.20 -36.61 -9.96
N ALA A 243 -1.74 -36.51 -11.23
CA ALA A 243 -2.52 -36.85 -12.40
C ALA A 243 -3.14 -38.27 -12.33
N TYR A 244 -4.41 -38.39 -12.67
CA TYR A 244 -5.09 -39.67 -12.71
C TYR A 244 -4.62 -40.49 -13.92
N LEU A 245 -4.22 -41.72 -13.64
CA LEU A 245 -3.94 -42.71 -14.68
C LEU A 245 -5.26 -43.34 -15.12
N LYS A 246 -5.60 -43.20 -16.41
CA LYS A 246 -6.72 -43.87 -17.01
C LYS A 246 -6.28 -45.19 -17.61
N ILE A 247 -6.82 -46.29 -17.14
CA ILE A 247 -6.54 -47.64 -17.66
C ILE A 247 -7.82 -48.20 -18.21
N LEU A 248 -7.83 -48.57 -19.49
CA LEU A 248 -8.95 -49.21 -20.18
C LEU A 248 -8.50 -50.60 -20.60
N GLY A 249 -9.36 -51.60 -20.38
CA GLY A 249 -9.13 -52.98 -20.82
C GLY A 249 -8.52 -53.91 -19.76
N ALA A 250 -8.16 -53.40 -18.56
CA ALA A 250 -7.66 -54.24 -17.47
C ALA A 250 -8.24 -53.82 -16.10
N LYS A 251 -8.40 -54.78 -15.17
CA LYS A 251 -8.68 -54.55 -13.76
C LYS A 251 -7.40 -54.71 -12.99
N LEU A 252 -6.98 -53.67 -12.28
CA LEU A 252 -5.81 -53.73 -11.39
C LEU A 252 -6.16 -54.36 -10.05
N THR A 253 -5.28 -55.19 -9.53
CA THR A 253 -5.31 -55.68 -8.16
C THR A 253 -4.91 -54.59 -7.18
N LYS A 254 -5.15 -54.81 -5.87
CA LYS A 254 -4.73 -53.85 -4.82
C LYS A 254 -3.21 -53.72 -4.73
N GLU A 255 -2.48 -54.79 -5.03
CA GLU A 255 -1.00 -54.82 -4.99
C GLU A 255 -0.42 -54.07 -6.18
N GLU A 256 -1.00 -54.20 -7.38
CA GLU A 256 -0.60 -53.44 -8.56
C GLU A 256 -0.91 -51.95 -8.39
N LEU A 257 -2.04 -51.59 -7.79
CA LEU A 257 -2.35 -50.22 -7.43
C LEU A 257 -1.37 -49.60 -6.40
N ALA A 258 -0.93 -50.40 -5.43
CA ALA A 258 0.08 -49.97 -4.46
C ALA A 258 1.46 -49.79 -5.13
N SER A 259 1.86 -50.72 -5.98
CA SER A 259 3.10 -50.61 -6.77
C SER A 259 3.12 -49.43 -7.73
N LEU A 260 1.98 -49.14 -8.36
CA LEU A 260 1.80 -47.98 -9.21
C LEU A 260 1.95 -46.65 -8.41
N ARG A 261 1.39 -46.59 -7.21
CA ARG A 261 1.50 -45.42 -6.32
C ARG A 261 2.93 -45.22 -5.82
N ASP A 262 3.58 -46.31 -5.41
CA ASP A 262 4.88 -46.23 -4.70
C ASP A 262 6.08 -46.21 -5.70
N ASN A 263 5.98 -46.94 -6.81
CA ASN A 263 7.07 -47.07 -7.79
C ASN A 263 6.84 -46.36 -9.11
N ARG A 264 5.63 -45.85 -9.36
CA ARG A 264 5.18 -45.18 -10.61
C ARG A 264 5.40 -46.09 -11.87
N ILE A 265 5.42 -47.42 -11.67
CA ILE A 265 5.64 -48.41 -12.73
C ILE A 265 4.38 -49.28 -12.86
N ILE A 266 3.93 -49.46 -14.09
CA ILE A 266 2.88 -50.41 -14.45
C ILE A 266 3.53 -51.47 -15.33
N ASN A 267 3.56 -52.71 -14.86
CA ASN A 267 3.95 -53.85 -15.67
C ASN A 267 2.71 -54.67 -16.01
N PHE A 268 2.43 -54.85 -17.29
CA PHE A 268 1.41 -55.77 -17.76
C PHE A 268 2.09 -56.96 -18.47
N ASP A 269 1.73 -58.17 -18.06
CA ASP A 269 2.12 -59.39 -18.79
C ASP A 269 1.27 -59.48 -20.06
N GLY A 270 1.94 -59.24 -21.20
CA GLY A 270 1.26 -59.03 -22.49
C GLY A 270 0.84 -60.28 -23.21
N SER A 271 -0.29 -60.87 -22.89
CA SER A 271 -0.89 -61.86 -23.80
C SER A 271 -2.03 -61.30 -24.70
N ASP A 272 -2.51 -60.07 -24.44
CA ASP A 272 -3.54 -59.44 -25.29
C ASP A 272 -3.31 -57.89 -25.35
N SER A 273 -2.26 -57.47 -26.03
CA SER A 273 -1.86 -56.07 -26.13
C SER A 273 -2.71 -55.19 -27.05
N SER A 274 -3.71 -55.75 -27.74
CA SER A 274 -4.50 -55.01 -28.74
C SER A 274 -5.65 -54.18 -28.15
N SER A 275 -5.96 -54.31 -26.86
CA SER A 275 -7.09 -53.61 -26.23
C SER A 275 -6.72 -52.82 -24.96
N LEU A 276 -5.45 -52.81 -24.57
CA LEU A 276 -4.99 -52.09 -23.39
C LEU A 276 -4.55 -50.67 -23.77
N ILE A 277 -5.25 -49.67 -23.24
CA ILE A 277 -4.88 -48.28 -23.37
C ILE A 277 -4.54 -47.73 -21.99
N VAL A 278 -3.28 -47.25 -21.87
CA VAL A 278 -2.79 -46.58 -20.67
C VAL A 278 -2.45 -45.14 -21.03
N GLU A 279 -3.19 -44.21 -20.52
CA GLU A 279 -3.04 -42.78 -20.81
C GLU A 279 -3.06 -41.96 -19.53
N PHE A 280 -2.16 -41.00 -19.41
CA PHE A 280 -2.31 -39.92 -18.46
C PHE A 280 -3.36 -38.96 -19.03
N LEU A 281 -4.36 -38.61 -18.23
CA LEU A 281 -5.30 -37.55 -18.58
C LEU A 281 -4.52 -36.22 -18.53
N GLN A 282 -4.04 -35.79 -19.69
CA GLN A 282 -3.40 -34.50 -19.84
C GLN A 282 -4.42 -33.43 -20.18
N LYS A 283 -4.27 -32.24 -19.56
CA LYS A 283 -4.96 -31.04 -20.02
C LYS A 283 -4.45 -30.67 -21.42
N PRO A 284 -5.28 -30.27 -22.36
CA PRO A 284 -4.78 -29.70 -23.61
C PRO A 284 -3.81 -28.57 -23.31
N ASN A 285 -2.62 -28.61 -23.92
CA ASN A 285 -1.60 -27.58 -23.77
C ASN A 285 -2.16 -26.20 -24.19
N GLY A 286 -2.68 -25.45 -23.25
CA GLY A 286 -2.78 -24.01 -23.37
C GLY A 286 -1.38 -23.48 -23.07
N ASP A 287 -0.73 -22.91 -24.06
CA ASP A 287 0.63 -22.41 -23.99
C ASP A 287 0.69 -21.11 -23.17
N THR A 288 0.48 -21.24 -21.83
CA THR A 288 0.58 -20.13 -20.88
C THR A 288 2.04 -19.73 -20.60
N THR A 289 3.01 -20.48 -21.14
CA THR A 289 4.44 -20.17 -20.97
C THR A 289 4.86 -18.96 -21.80
N GLN A 290 4.24 -18.70 -22.94
CA GLN A 290 4.54 -17.51 -23.75
C GLN A 290 3.99 -16.21 -23.15
N GLU A 291 2.85 -16.25 -22.47
CA GLU A 291 2.27 -15.05 -21.86
C GLU A 291 3.10 -14.53 -20.67
N LEU A 292 3.73 -15.41 -19.91
CA LEU A 292 4.61 -15.02 -18.81
C LEU A 292 5.99 -14.51 -19.25
N SER A 293 6.44 -14.85 -20.46
CA SER A 293 7.72 -14.38 -21.01
C SER A 293 7.66 -12.94 -21.52
N LEU A 294 6.47 -12.41 -21.78
CA LEU A 294 6.25 -11.01 -22.21
C LEU A 294 6.34 -10.00 -21.05
N ILE A 295 6.43 -10.47 -19.80
CA ILE A 295 6.53 -9.61 -18.61
C ILE A 295 7.99 -9.37 -18.20
N HIS A 296 8.95 -9.95 -18.93
CA HIS A 296 10.37 -9.65 -18.78
C HIS A 296 10.82 -8.46 -19.63
N ILE A 297 10.19 -7.29 -19.41
CA ILE A 297 10.71 -6.01 -19.93
C ILE A 297 11.00 -5.12 -18.75
#